data_14c75b3abcbc8c17a1fa590fe71b4eeb
#
_entry.id   14c75b3abcbc8c17a1fa590fe71b4eeb
#
_cell.length_a   1.000
_cell.length_b   1.000
_cell.length_c   1.000
_cell.angle_alpha   90.00
_cell.angle_beta   90.00
_cell.angle_gamma   90.00
#
_symmetry.space_group_name_H-M   'P 1'
#
loop_
_entity.id
_entity.type
_entity.pdbx_description
1 polymer ?
#
loop_
_entity_poly.entity_id
_entity_poly.type
_entity_poly.pdbx_seq_one_letter_code
_entity_poly.pdbx_strand_id
1 'polypeptide(L)'
;MKKLLLFLSALLLLAALVFTGIYFTRFQSMATLQKITDYSDGYNLYRMDIRYRYSLNDLLARGITDDQSMVDAILEEALPMLPVTIQAPSFGCTAFAVVEQDGTACMGRNYDFRYDTSAMVVYCSPQDSYRSVAFAALDTIQANTPEQSLKARLATLTAPFICLDGMNEKGVSIAVLTLDSEPTYQQTGKPTITPTLAIRLVLDHAATTAEAVALLREYDMFASGGRDYHFYITDASGDGRVVEYDCDDPARPLVDTPAAAATNFYALYPDRVKPNQRNGIYGHGRERYDTVLKILAQQKDVLSPLTVWDALRAVAQEPDSKDITSNTQWSICFHSSTLSADVALRRHWDNIFCFRLTENTATALS
;
A
#
# COMPACT_ATOMS: atom_id res chain seq x y z
N MET A 1 4.93 44.27 -34.02
CA MET A 1 5.83 43.77 -32.94
C MET A 1 5.27 43.99 -31.54
N LYS A 2 4.94 45.23 -31.07
CA LYS A 2 4.45 45.47 -29.69
C LYS A 2 3.19 44.68 -29.32
N LYS A 3 2.17 44.56 -30.19
CA LYS A 3 0.93 43.78 -29.93
C LYS A 3 1.20 42.28 -29.82
N LEU A 4 2.15 41.75 -30.63
CA LEU A 4 2.55 40.32 -30.53
C LEU A 4 3.30 40.04 -29.25
N LEU A 5 4.20 40.93 -28.83
CA LEU A 5 4.92 40.81 -27.54
C LEU A 5 3.95 40.86 -26.35
N LEU A 6 2.97 41.77 -26.35
CA LEU A 6 1.93 41.84 -25.31
C LEU A 6 1.07 40.57 -25.27
N PHE A 7 0.70 40.02 -26.43
CA PHE A 7 -0.04 38.75 -26.49
C PHE A 7 0.76 37.57 -25.92
N LEU A 8 2.04 37.46 -26.34
CA LEU A 8 2.94 36.41 -25.82
C LEU A 8 3.19 36.56 -24.31
N SER A 9 3.33 37.80 -23.82
CA SER A 9 3.47 38.05 -22.35
C SER A 9 2.22 37.67 -21.59
N ALA A 10 1.02 37.97 -22.12
CA ALA A 10 -0.25 37.59 -21.49
C ALA A 10 -0.43 36.06 -21.48
N LEU A 11 -0.05 35.37 -22.56
CA LEU A 11 -0.10 33.92 -22.65
C LEU A 11 0.86 33.25 -21.63
N LEU A 12 2.09 33.76 -21.51
CA LEU A 12 3.06 33.30 -20.53
C LEU A 12 2.58 33.54 -19.10
N LEU A 13 1.98 34.67 -18.81
CA LEU A 13 1.41 34.98 -17.50
C LEU A 13 0.26 34.03 -17.17
N LEU A 14 -0.63 33.78 -18.12
CA LEU A 14 -1.73 32.83 -17.94
C LEU A 14 -1.20 31.42 -17.69
N ALA A 15 -0.22 30.95 -18.45
CA ALA A 15 0.42 29.65 -18.25
C ALA A 15 1.08 29.54 -16.86
N ALA A 16 1.76 30.61 -16.42
CA ALA A 16 2.35 30.67 -15.08
C ALA A 16 1.29 30.63 -13.97
N LEU A 17 0.17 31.32 -14.13
CA LEU A 17 -0.94 31.30 -13.18
C LEU A 17 -1.59 29.91 -13.11
N VAL A 18 -1.83 29.26 -14.23
CA VAL A 18 -2.36 27.90 -14.31
C VAL A 18 -1.41 26.91 -13.63
N PHE A 19 -0.12 26.97 -13.97
CA PHE A 19 0.91 26.13 -13.34
C PHE A 19 0.95 26.35 -11.82
N THR A 20 0.97 27.61 -11.37
CA THR A 20 0.95 27.93 -9.94
C THR A 20 -0.31 27.38 -9.26
N GLY A 21 -1.48 27.50 -9.89
CA GLY A 21 -2.74 26.95 -9.36
C GLY A 21 -2.68 25.43 -9.19
N ILE A 22 -2.17 24.71 -10.19
CA ILE A 22 -2.02 23.25 -10.17
C ILE A 22 -1.00 22.81 -9.12
N TYR A 23 0.14 23.48 -9.05
CA TYR A 23 1.27 23.04 -8.23
C TYR A 23 1.29 23.60 -6.81
N PHE A 24 0.48 24.61 -6.47
CA PHE A 24 0.48 25.22 -5.14
C PHE A 24 0.25 24.19 -4.02
N THR A 25 -0.80 23.39 -4.11
CA THR A 25 -1.12 22.36 -3.10
C THR A 25 -0.16 21.17 -3.14
N ARG A 26 0.44 20.88 -4.31
CA ARG A 26 1.50 19.88 -4.47
C ARG A 26 2.78 20.32 -3.77
N PHE A 27 3.19 21.58 -3.91
CA PHE A 27 4.30 22.15 -3.15
C PHE A 27 4.01 22.18 -1.65
N GLN A 28 2.76 22.47 -1.25
CA GLN A 28 2.37 22.34 0.15
C GLN A 28 2.52 20.89 0.66
N SER A 29 2.16 19.87 -0.13
CA SER A 29 2.39 18.48 0.23
C SER A 29 3.88 18.19 0.40
N MET A 30 4.71 18.57 -0.58
CA MET A 30 6.17 18.39 -0.49
C MET A 30 6.79 19.13 0.70
N ALA A 31 6.22 20.26 1.13
CA ALA A 31 6.70 21.00 2.30
C ALA A 31 6.46 20.24 3.62
N THR A 32 5.53 19.28 3.64
CA THR A 32 5.30 18.40 4.80
C THR A 32 6.22 17.18 4.83
N LEU A 33 7.01 16.94 3.77
CA LEU A 33 7.93 15.81 3.72
C LEU A 33 8.93 15.90 4.87
N GLN A 34 8.93 14.88 5.72
CA GLN A 34 9.78 14.78 6.89
C GLN A 34 10.49 13.42 6.92
N LYS A 35 11.81 13.44 7.14
CA LYS A 35 12.60 12.26 7.46
C LYS A 35 12.41 11.94 8.94
N ILE A 36 11.97 10.73 9.27
CA ILE A 36 11.66 10.30 10.65
C ILE A 36 12.86 9.57 11.27
N THR A 37 13.56 8.74 10.48
CA THR A 37 14.74 8.01 10.94
C THR A 37 15.99 8.46 10.17
N ASP A 38 17.17 8.16 10.71
CA ASP A 38 18.45 8.44 10.06
C ASP A 38 19.38 7.22 10.22
N TYR A 39 19.01 6.13 9.52
CA TYR A 39 19.81 4.91 9.54
C TYR A 39 21.02 5.02 8.61
N SER A 40 22.15 4.44 9.04
CA SER A 40 23.45 4.55 8.36
C SER A 40 23.49 3.85 6.98
N ASP A 41 22.57 2.93 6.71
CA ASP A 41 22.45 2.23 5.42
C ASP A 41 21.68 3.04 4.35
N GLY A 42 21.13 4.21 4.74
CA GLY A 42 20.47 5.15 3.84
C GLY A 42 18.99 4.86 3.59
N TYR A 43 18.43 3.76 4.10
CA TYR A 43 17.01 3.43 3.95
C TYR A 43 16.24 3.85 5.19
N ASN A 44 15.35 4.81 5.03
CA ASN A 44 14.72 5.53 6.13
C ASN A 44 13.20 5.54 6.06
N LEU A 45 12.59 5.89 7.19
CA LEU A 45 11.17 6.19 7.30
C LEU A 45 10.95 7.66 7.05
N TYR A 46 10.04 7.97 6.14
CA TYR A 46 9.57 9.31 5.82
C TYR A 46 8.08 9.43 6.09
N ARG A 47 7.60 10.64 6.19
CA ARG A 47 6.16 10.94 6.19
C ARG A 47 5.85 12.10 5.26
N MET A 48 4.62 12.13 4.72
CA MET A 48 4.11 13.26 3.94
C MET A 48 2.59 13.35 4.06
N ASP A 49 2.07 14.59 4.15
CA ASP A 49 0.64 14.89 4.09
C ASP A 49 0.27 15.29 2.66
N ILE A 50 -0.68 14.60 2.06
CA ILE A 50 -1.19 14.93 0.72
C ILE A 50 -2.21 16.06 0.87
N ARG A 51 -1.90 17.21 0.29
CA ARG A 51 -2.71 18.43 0.35
C ARG A 51 -3.31 18.82 -1.00
N TYR A 52 -2.89 18.17 -2.08
CA TYR A 52 -3.51 18.35 -3.39
C TYR A 52 -4.73 17.43 -3.51
N ARG A 53 -5.70 17.89 -4.30
CA ARG A 53 -6.87 17.08 -4.64
C ARG A 53 -6.49 16.10 -5.73
N TYR A 54 -6.93 14.88 -5.59
CA TYR A 54 -6.85 13.84 -6.62
C TYR A 54 -8.23 13.21 -6.82
N SER A 55 -8.45 12.62 -7.97
CA SER A 55 -9.64 11.86 -8.31
C SER A 55 -9.24 10.49 -8.82
N LEU A 56 -9.51 9.46 -8.02
CA LEU A 56 -9.27 8.09 -8.46
C LEU A 56 -10.16 7.74 -9.65
N ASN A 57 -11.40 8.23 -9.68
CA ASN A 57 -12.32 8.00 -10.79
C ASN A 57 -11.78 8.60 -12.11
N ASP A 58 -11.25 9.83 -12.08
CA ASP A 58 -10.67 10.46 -13.26
C ASP A 58 -9.39 9.71 -13.71
N LEU A 59 -8.58 9.25 -12.76
CA LEU A 59 -7.40 8.44 -13.04
C LEU A 59 -7.80 7.13 -13.75
N LEU A 60 -8.76 6.39 -13.22
CA LEU A 60 -9.23 5.12 -13.80
C LEU A 60 -9.97 5.31 -15.13
N ALA A 61 -10.67 6.44 -15.32
CA ALA A 61 -11.36 6.77 -16.57
C ALA A 61 -10.42 6.98 -17.77
N ARG A 62 -9.11 7.20 -17.54
CA ARG A 62 -8.09 7.27 -18.59
C ARG A 62 -7.86 5.93 -19.27
N GLY A 63 -8.27 4.83 -18.64
CA GLY A 63 -8.12 3.46 -19.13
C GLY A 63 -6.72 2.90 -18.87
N ILE A 64 -6.69 1.75 -18.18
CA ILE A 64 -5.46 1.03 -17.87
C ILE A 64 -5.45 -0.26 -18.68
N THR A 65 -4.44 -0.44 -19.53
CA THR A 65 -4.30 -1.60 -20.40
C THR A 65 -2.99 -2.37 -20.17
N ASP A 66 -2.02 -1.71 -19.53
CA ASP A 66 -0.70 -2.23 -19.23
C ASP A 66 -0.02 -1.41 -18.11
N ASP A 67 1.18 -1.83 -17.69
CA ASP A 67 1.95 -1.15 -16.64
C ASP A 67 2.30 0.30 -17.02
N GLN A 68 2.54 0.58 -18.32
CA GLN A 68 2.91 1.92 -18.75
C GLN A 68 1.70 2.88 -18.70
N SER A 69 0.53 2.45 -19.15
CA SER A 69 -0.69 3.26 -19.08
C SER A 69 -1.12 3.54 -17.63
N MET A 70 -0.88 2.59 -16.70
CA MET A 70 -1.06 2.82 -15.27
C MET A 70 -0.11 3.92 -14.78
N VAL A 71 1.19 3.82 -15.10
CA VAL A 71 2.20 4.80 -14.73
C VAL A 71 1.85 6.18 -15.28
N ASP A 72 1.46 6.25 -16.55
CA ASP A 72 1.09 7.52 -17.21
C ASP A 72 -0.15 8.14 -16.54
N ALA A 73 -1.17 7.35 -16.21
CA ALA A 73 -2.36 7.81 -15.49
C ALA A 73 -2.03 8.36 -14.09
N ILE A 74 -1.16 7.67 -13.35
CA ILE A 74 -0.70 8.13 -12.03
C ILE A 74 0.09 9.43 -12.15
N LEU A 75 1.00 9.52 -13.12
CA LEU A 75 1.82 10.73 -13.34
C LEU A 75 0.97 11.92 -13.78
N GLU A 76 0.00 11.71 -14.66
CA GLU A 76 -0.90 12.78 -15.09
C GLU A 76 -1.78 13.29 -13.93
N GLU A 77 -2.18 12.44 -13.00
CA GLU A 77 -2.93 12.84 -11.81
C GLU A 77 -2.04 13.56 -10.78
N ALA A 78 -0.89 12.97 -10.44
CA ALA A 78 -0.02 13.48 -9.37
C ALA A 78 0.87 14.64 -9.85
N LEU A 79 1.40 14.57 -11.07
CA LEU A 79 2.47 15.43 -11.62
C LEU A 79 2.17 15.89 -13.06
N PRO A 80 0.99 16.46 -13.34
CA PRO A 80 0.62 16.84 -14.69
C PRO A 80 1.69 17.73 -15.33
N MET A 81 2.03 17.45 -16.59
CA MET A 81 3.02 18.19 -17.40
C MET A 81 4.50 18.07 -16.96
N LEU A 82 4.84 17.21 -15.98
CA LEU A 82 6.23 17.00 -15.56
C LEU A 82 6.76 15.65 -16.03
N PRO A 83 7.97 15.58 -16.63
CA PRO A 83 8.58 14.31 -17.08
C PRO A 83 9.23 13.59 -15.89
N VAL A 84 8.45 12.80 -15.15
CA VAL A 84 8.94 11.91 -14.10
C VAL A 84 8.71 10.46 -14.54
N THR A 85 9.53 9.55 -14.10
CA THR A 85 9.38 8.11 -14.38
C THR A 85 9.26 7.36 -13.09
N ILE A 86 8.29 6.46 -12.99
CA ILE A 86 8.12 5.50 -11.90
C ILE A 86 8.02 4.08 -12.47
N GLN A 87 8.10 3.07 -11.62
CA GLN A 87 8.00 1.66 -12.01
C GLN A 87 6.80 1.00 -11.33
N ALA A 88 6.24 -0.02 -11.96
CA ALA A 88 5.21 -0.84 -11.34
C ALA A 88 5.84 -1.65 -10.18
N PRO A 89 5.24 -1.63 -8.98
CA PRO A 89 5.78 -2.30 -7.81
C PRO A 89 5.61 -3.83 -7.86
N SER A 90 6.50 -4.59 -7.16
CA SER A 90 6.37 -6.03 -6.93
C SER A 90 6.73 -6.35 -5.48
N PHE A 91 6.03 -7.32 -4.81
CA PHE A 91 6.04 -7.48 -3.34
C PHE A 91 6.00 -8.93 -2.87
N GLY A 92 6.45 -9.18 -1.60
CA GLY A 92 6.20 -10.39 -0.82
C GLY A 92 5.68 -10.03 0.58
N CYS A 93 4.94 -10.91 1.33
CA CYS A 93 4.24 -10.41 2.52
C CYS A 93 3.65 -11.44 3.47
N THR A 94 3.29 -10.95 4.70
CA THR A 94 2.40 -11.57 5.67
C THR A 94 1.39 -10.55 6.17
N ALA A 95 0.12 -10.93 6.35
CA ALA A 95 -0.90 -10.13 7.04
C ALA A 95 -1.82 -11.03 7.87
N PHE A 96 -2.34 -10.51 8.99
CA PHE A 96 -3.27 -11.22 9.86
C PHE A 96 -4.07 -10.24 10.72
N ALA A 97 -5.25 -10.67 11.18
CA ALA A 97 -6.09 -9.92 12.11
C ALA A 97 -6.05 -10.52 13.52
N VAL A 98 -6.16 -9.65 14.50
CA VAL A 98 -6.33 -9.99 15.92
C VAL A 98 -7.51 -9.18 16.45
N VAL A 99 -8.44 -9.83 17.13
CA VAL A 99 -9.46 -9.14 17.93
C VAL A 99 -9.07 -9.30 19.39
N GLU A 100 -8.81 -8.18 20.05
CA GLU A 100 -8.41 -8.14 21.45
C GLU A 100 -9.59 -8.42 22.38
N GLN A 101 -9.34 -8.65 23.67
CA GLN A 101 -10.38 -8.98 24.66
C GLN A 101 -11.45 -7.88 24.82
N ASP A 102 -11.09 -6.61 24.60
CA ASP A 102 -12.00 -5.47 24.64
C ASP A 102 -12.81 -5.29 23.35
N GLY A 103 -12.63 -6.18 22.36
CA GLY A 103 -13.28 -6.12 21.06
C GLY A 103 -12.55 -5.25 20.02
N THR A 104 -11.41 -4.66 20.38
CA THR A 104 -10.60 -3.89 19.44
C THR A 104 -9.98 -4.79 18.39
N ALA A 105 -10.12 -4.41 17.13
CA ALA A 105 -9.47 -5.12 16.03
C ALA A 105 -8.13 -4.47 15.66
N CYS A 106 -7.12 -5.32 15.44
CA CYS A 106 -5.80 -4.94 14.95
C CYS A 106 -5.44 -5.75 13.72
N MET A 107 -4.76 -5.14 12.74
CA MET A 107 -4.13 -5.84 11.63
C MET A 107 -2.61 -5.80 11.77
N GLY A 108 -1.98 -6.97 11.89
CA GLY A 108 -0.53 -7.13 11.79
C GLY A 108 -0.11 -7.32 10.33
N ARG A 109 1.00 -6.68 9.93
CA ARG A 109 1.50 -6.69 8.55
C ARG A 109 3.02 -6.69 8.51
N ASN A 110 3.65 -7.68 7.83
CA ASN A 110 5.03 -7.61 7.36
C ASN A 110 5.05 -7.40 5.84
N TYR A 111 5.71 -6.35 5.40
CA TYR A 111 6.08 -6.17 3.99
C TYR A 111 7.47 -6.77 3.78
N ASP A 112 7.53 -7.82 2.98
CA ASP A 112 8.75 -8.55 2.68
C ASP A 112 9.11 -8.36 1.20
N PHE A 113 10.34 -7.91 0.93
CA PHE A 113 10.86 -7.77 -0.43
C PHE A 113 12.38 -7.78 -0.41
N ARG A 114 13.00 -8.56 -1.29
CA ARG A 114 14.45 -8.80 -1.29
C ARG A 114 15.31 -7.55 -1.44
N TYR A 115 14.79 -6.50 -2.08
CA TYR A 115 15.50 -5.22 -2.22
C TYR A 115 15.14 -4.28 -1.08
N ASP A 116 16.15 -3.59 -0.58
CA ASP A 116 15.95 -2.59 0.44
C ASP A 116 15.23 -1.35 -0.11
N THR A 117 14.32 -0.82 0.67
CA THR A 117 13.57 0.39 0.35
C THR A 117 13.41 1.28 1.57
N SER A 118 13.40 2.58 1.34
CA SER A 118 12.83 3.53 2.29
C SER A 118 11.31 3.42 2.27
N ALA A 119 10.69 3.60 3.43
CA ALA A 119 9.23 3.62 3.56
C ALA A 119 8.72 5.06 3.70
N MET A 120 7.56 5.34 3.12
CA MET A 120 6.86 6.61 3.32
C MET A 120 5.49 6.40 3.92
N VAL A 121 5.24 7.04 5.05
CA VAL A 121 3.91 7.20 5.63
C VAL A 121 3.19 8.31 4.89
N VAL A 122 2.05 8.00 4.31
CA VAL A 122 1.26 8.91 3.48
C VAL A 122 -0.06 9.18 4.17
N TYR A 123 -0.29 10.43 4.55
CA TYR A 123 -1.60 10.87 5.04
C TYR A 123 -2.41 11.44 3.88
N CYS A 124 -3.58 10.86 3.64
CA CYS A 124 -4.55 11.36 2.66
C CYS A 124 -5.80 11.86 3.37
N SER A 125 -6.29 13.03 2.95
CA SER A 125 -7.55 13.62 3.41
C SER A 125 -8.30 14.17 2.18
N PRO A 126 -8.72 13.28 1.26
CA PRO A 126 -9.40 13.71 0.05
C PRO A 126 -10.78 14.30 0.39
N GLN A 127 -11.30 15.15 -0.51
CA GLN A 127 -12.65 15.66 -0.37
C GLN A 127 -13.63 14.54 -0.74
N ASP A 128 -14.71 14.41 0.02
CA ASP A 128 -15.78 13.42 -0.20
C ASP A 128 -15.31 11.95 -0.12
N SER A 129 -14.21 11.70 0.58
CA SER A 129 -13.64 10.37 0.81
C SER A 129 -13.07 10.27 2.23
N TYR A 130 -12.81 9.04 2.69
CA TYR A 130 -12.28 8.83 4.03
C TYR A 130 -10.81 9.24 4.14
N ARG A 131 -10.45 9.82 5.28
CA ARG A 131 -9.04 10.06 5.62
C ARG A 131 -8.33 8.72 5.84
N SER A 132 -7.05 8.67 5.49
CA SER A 132 -6.26 7.45 5.62
C SER A 132 -4.80 7.72 5.96
N VAL A 133 -4.17 6.72 6.59
CA VAL A 133 -2.73 6.57 6.74
C VAL A 133 -2.31 5.30 6.00
N ALA A 134 -1.33 5.41 5.11
CA ALA A 134 -0.88 4.32 4.27
C ALA A 134 0.64 4.33 4.10
N PHE A 135 1.23 3.22 3.60
CA PHE A 135 2.67 3.07 3.48
C PHE A 135 3.05 2.72 2.04
N ALA A 136 4.02 3.46 1.52
CA ALA A 136 4.56 3.30 0.18
C ALA A 136 6.06 2.97 0.22
N ALA A 137 6.50 2.13 -0.72
CA ALA A 137 7.91 1.80 -0.94
C ALA A 137 8.52 2.80 -1.91
N LEU A 138 9.57 3.51 -1.49
CA LEU A 138 10.16 4.60 -2.25
C LEU A 138 11.13 4.16 -3.36
N ASP A 139 11.59 2.90 -3.36
CA ASP A 139 12.39 2.35 -4.46
C ASP A 139 11.61 2.31 -5.77
N THR A 140 10.31 2.02 -5.73
CA THR A 140 9.44 1.95 -6.91
C THR A 140 9.35 3.26 -7.69
N ILE A 141 9.54 4.37 -7.01
CA ILE A 141 9.58 5.72 -7.60
C ILE A 141 11.00 6.32 -7.65
N GLN A 142 12.03 5.50 -7.39
CA GLN A 142 13.44 5.93 -7.35
C GLN A 142 13.68 7.11 -6.37
N ALA A 143 13.02 7.10 -5.22
CA ALA A 143 13.02 8.20 -4.25
C ALA A 143 13.40 7.73 -2.83
N ASN A 144 14.33 6.76 -2.69
CA ASN A 144 14.76 6.28 -1.37
C ASN A 144 15.36 7.38 -0.46
N THR A 145 15.84 8.47 -1.06
CA THR A 145 16.39 9.66 -0.38
C THR A 145 15.78 10.93 -0.99
N PRO A 146 14.48 11.21 -0.73
CA PRO A 146 13.76 12.28 -1.43
C PRO A 146 14.27 13.68 -1.09
N GLU A 147 14.99 13.84 0.00
CA GLU A 147 15.64 15.10 0.39
C GLU A 147 16.85 15.46 -0.49
N GLN A 148 17.45 14.48 -1.20
CA GLN A 148 18.69 14.69 -1.93
C GLN A 148 18.49 15.27 -3.34
N SER A 149 17.30 15.16 -3.92
CA SER A 149 17.03 15.71 -5.25
C SER A 149 15.59 16.19 -5.43
N LEU A 150 15.43 17.26 -6.21
CA LEU A 150 14.08 17.76 -6.56
C LEU A 150 13.27 16.71 -7.34
N LYS A 151 13.91 15.92 -8.20
CA LYS A 151 13.24 14.85 -8.97
C LYS A 151 12.66 13.80 -8.02
N ALA A 152 13.47 13.29 -7.08
CA ALA A 152 13.01 12.31 -6.10
C ALA A 152 11.91 12.88 -5.20
N ARG A 153 12.05 14.16 -4.79
CA ARG A 153 11.05 14.85 -3.99
C ARG A 153 9.73 15.05 -4.73
N LEU A 154 9.76 15.37 -6.02
CA LEU A 154 8.57 15.45 -6.86
C LEU A 154 7.92 14.08 -7.03
N ALA A 155 8.71 13.02 -7.23
CA ALA A 155 8.19 11.66 -7.37
C ALA A 155 7.37 11.22 -6.14
N THR A 156 7.68 11.72 -4.93
CA THR A 156 6.89 11.39 -3.73
C THR A 156 5.43 11.83 -3.81
N LEU A 157 5.08 12.76 -4.69
CA LEU A 157 3.68 13.14 -4.93
C LEU A 157 2.83 12.00 -5.53
N THR A 158 3.45 10.97 -6.09
CA THR A 158 2.73 9.77 -6.58
C THR A 158 2.42 8.77 -5.46
N ALA A 159 2.94 8.99 -4.24
CA ALA A 159 2.83 8.05 -3.12
C ALA A 159 1.39 7.59 -2.80
N PRO A 160 0.33 8.40 -2.89
CA PRO A 160 -1.04 7.92 -2.66
C PRO A 160 -1.46 6.73 -3.52
N PHE A 161 -0.91 6.62 -4.73
CA PHE A 161 -1.29 5.64 -5.74
C PHE A 161 -0.39 4.41 -5.80
N ILE A 162 0.65 4.36 -4.95
CA ILE A 162 1.62 3.27 -4.88
C ILE A 162 1.73 2.66 -3.48
N CYS A 163 0.78 2.97 -2.58
CA CYS A 163 0.73 2.37 -1.25
C CYS A 163 0.50 0.87 -1.32
N LEU A 164 1.10 0.13 -0.39
CA LEU A 164 1.06 -1.33 -0.32
C LEU A 164 0.18 -1.84 0.82
N ASP A 165 -0.11 -0.98 1.76
CA ASP A 165 -0.96 -1.20 2.90
C ASP A 165 -1.44 0.14 3.48
N GLY A 166 -2.45 0.10 4.33
CA GLY A 166 -2.97 1.28 4.99
C GLY A 166 -4.24 1.01 5.78
N MET A 167 -4.67 2.05 6.50
CA MET A 167 -5.92 2.08 7.26
C MET A 167 -6.63 3.41 7.05
N ASN A 168 -7.95 3.38 6.97
CA ASN A 168 -8.77 4.59 6.90
C ASN A 168 -9.47 4.93 8.24
N GLU A 169 -10.12 6.08 8.29
CA GLU A 169 -10.80 6.59 9.50
C GLU A 169 -12.04 5.78 9.91
N LYS A 170 -12.46 4.79 9.14
CA LYS A 170 -13.50 3.82 9.51
C LYS A 170 -12.90 2.57 10.16
N GLY A 171 -11.57 2.48 10.26
CA GLY A 171 -10.85 1.33 10.79
C GLY A 171 -10.70 0.17 9.79
N VAL A 172 -11.04 0.39 8.51
CA VAL A 172 -10.74 -0.59 7.46
C VAL A 172 -9.25 -0.54 7.15
N SER A 173 -8.61 -1.69 7.29
CA SER A 173 -7.20 -1.89 6.95
C SER A 173 -7.07 -2.85 5.79
N ILE A 174 -6.15 -2.58 4.87
CA ILE A 174 -5.88 -3.38 3.68
C ILE A 174 -4.39 -3.52 3.45
N ALA A 175 -3.96 -4.71 3.01
CA ALA A 175 -2.60 -4.98 2.57
C ALA A 175 -2.61 -5.85 1.31
N VAL A 176 -1.70 -5.59 0.38
CA VAL A 176 -1.48 -6.45 -0.79
C VAL A 176 -0.36 -7.46 -0.50
N LEU A 177 -0.55 -8.68 -0.99
CA LEU A 177 0.43 -9.77 -0.91
C LEU A 177 0.60 -10.40 -2.30
N THR A 178 1.84 -10.72 -2.68
CA THR A 178 2.11 -11.35 -3.98
C THR A 178 1.84 -12.85 -3.95
N LEU A 179 1.39 -13.35 -5.08
CA LEU A 179 1.23 -14.77 -5.37
C LEU A 179 2.18 -15.18 -6.50
N ASP A 180 2.79 -16.35 -6.38
CA ASP A 180 3.68 -16.89 -7.44
C ASP A 180 2.86 -17.64 -8.49
N SER A 181 1.98 -16.93 -9.16
CA SER A 181 1.19 -17.46 -10.26
C SER A 181 1.16 -16.50 -11.45
N GLU A 182 0.55 -16.94 -12.55
CA GLU A 182 0.34 -16.06 -13.70
C GLU A 182 -0.54 -14.86 -13.30
N PRO A 183 -0.20 -13.65 -13.77
CA PRO A 183 -0.93 -12.44 -13.42
C PRO A 183 -2.40 -12.50 -13.79
N THR A 184 -3.25 -11.94 -12.94
CA THR A 184 -4.68 -11.76 -13.23
C THR A 184 -4.85 -10.61 -14.22
N TYR A 185 -5.54 -10.88 -15.34
CA TYR A 185 -5.98 -9.91 -16.33
C TYR A 185 -7.43 -10.15 -16.67
N GLN A 186 -8.34 -9.59 -15.88
CA GLN A 186 -9.76 -9.71 -16.16
C GLN A 186 -10.16 -8.82 -17.34
N GLN A 187 -11.13 -9.29 -18.14
CA GLN A 187 -11.65 -8.59 -19.31
C GLN A 187 -13.18 -8.79 -19.39
N THR A 188 -13.87 -8.43 -18.29
CA THR A 188 -15.34 -8.59 -18.23
C THR A 188 -16.08 -7.35 -18.73
N GLY A 189 -15.36 -6.29 -19.09
CA GLY A 189 -15.91 -5.03 -19.59
C GLY A 189 -16.13 -3.99 -18.51
N LYS A 190 -15.66 -4.22 -17.29
CA LYS A 190 -15.64 -3.23 -16.20
C LYS A 190 -14.42 -2.32 -16.32
N PRO A 191 -14.41 -1.16 -15.64
CA PRO A 191 -13.20 -0.34 -15.54
C PRO A 191 -12.03 -1.16 -14.95
N THR A 192 -10.83 -0.99 -15.50
CA THR A 192 -9.64 -1.71 -15.03
C THR A 192 -9.02 -1.01 -13.83
N ILE A 193 -8.63 -1.80 -12.83
CA ILE A 193 -7.90 -1.33 -11.63
C ILE A 193 -6.66 -2.19 -11.40
N THR A 194 -5.59 -1.57 -10.85
CA THR A 194 -4.37 -2.29 -10.45
C THR A 194 -4.29 -2.47 -8.93
N PRO A 195 -3.43 -3.36 -8.40
CA PRO A 195 -3.40 -3.66 -6.97
C PRO A 195 -3.22 -2.43 -6.06
N THR A 196 -2.32 -1.51 -6.41
CA THR A 196 -2.08 -0.31 -5.57
C THR A 196 -3.23 0.70 -5.67
N LEU A 197 -3.88 0.81 -6.83
CA LEU A 197 -5.08 1.63 -6.99
C LEU A 197 -6.29 1.02 -6.29
N ALA A 198 -6.37 -0.31 -6.20
CA ALA A 198 -7.39 -1.02 -5.42
C ALA A 198 -7.24 -0.72 -3.91
N ILE A 199 -6.00 -0.63 -3.39
CA ILE A 199 -5.75 -0.16 -2.02
C ILE A 199 -6.30 1.27 -1.85
N ARG A 200 -5.99 2.17 -2.78
CA ARG A 200 -6.49 3.55 -2.72
C ARG A 200 -8.01 3.61 -2.75
N LEU A 201 -8.65 2.80 -3.62
CA LEU A 201 -10.12 2.71 -3.71
C LEU A 201 -10.74 2.29 -2.37
N VAL A 202 -10.22 1.23 -1.76
CA VAL A 202 -10.72 0.72 -0.47
C VAL A 202 -10.51 1.74 0.64
N LEU A 203 -9.33 2.34 0.72
CA LEU A 203 -9.03 3.35 1.75
C LEU A 203 -9.90 4.61 1.60
N ASP A 204 -10.24 5.00 0.39
CA ASP A 204 -11.06 6.19 0.15
C ASP A 204 -12.55 5.96 0.41
N HIS A 205 -13.07 4.72 0.20
CA HIS A 205 -14.52 4.54 0.06
C HIS A 205 -15.13 3.41 0.90
N ALA A 206 -14.37 2.47 1.46
CA ALA A 206 -14.92 1.37 2.24
C ALA A 206 -15.01 1.70 3.74
N ALA A 207 -16.16 1.48 4.35
CA ALA A 207 -16.34 1.57 5.81
C ALA A 207 -16.31 0.20 6.51
N THR A 208 -16.41 -0.90 5.75
CA THR A 208 -16.37 -2.27 6.23
C THR A 208 -15.62 -3.18 5.24
N THR A 209 -15.21 -4.36 5.70
CA THR A 209 -14.63 -5.39 4.82
C THR A 209 -15.61 -5.81 3.72
N ALA A 210 -16.89 -5.93 4.03
CA ALA A 210 -17.92 -6.26 3.04
C ALA A 210 -18.06 -5.18 1.95
N GLU A 211 -18.02 -3.91 2.32
CA GLU A 211 -18.03 -2.79 1.35
C GLU A 211 -16.75 -2.78 0.50
N ALA A 212 -15.58 -3.06 1.08
CA ALA A 212 -14.33 -3.18 0.35
C ALA A 212 -14.41 -4.26 -0.75
N VAL A 213 -14.93 -5.44 -0.41
CA VAL A 213 -15.15 -6.54 -1.36
C VAL A 213 -16.13 -6.12 -2.45
N ALA A 214 -17.24 -5.47 -2.09
CA ALA A 214 -18.23 -5.01 -3.06
C ALA A 214 -17.65 -3.99 -4.03
N LEU A 215 -16.86 -3.03 -3.55
CA LEU A 215 -16.16 -2.05 -4.39
C LEU A 215 -15.18 -2.72 -5.36
N LEU A 216 -14.37 -3.68 -4.89
CA LEU A 216 -13.41 -4.37 -5.75
C LEU A 216 -14.10 -5.19 -6.86
N ARG A 217 -15.32 -5.69 -6.63
CA ARG A 217 -16.12 -6.41 -7.63
C ARG A 217 -16.61 -5.52 -8.78
N GLU A 218 -16.60 -4.20 -8.65
CA GLU A 218 -16.99 -3.26 -9.70
C GLU A 218 -15.90 -3.06 -10.76
N TYR A 219 -14.72 -3.65 -10.58
CA TYR A 219 -13.55 -3.45 -11.45
C TYR A 219 -13.02 -4.77 -12.00
N ASP A 220 -12.37 -4.68 -13.16
CA ASP A 220 -11.52 -5.73 -13.71
C ASP A 220 -10.07 -5.55 -13.18
N MET A 221 -9.54 -6.57 -12.51
CA MET A 221 -8.18 -6.54 -11.99
C MET A 221 -7.15 -6.73 -13.11
N PHE A 222 -6.20 -5.82 -13.17
CA PHE A 222 -4.96 -5.92 -13.92
C PHE A 222 -3.79 -6.03 -12.93
N ALA A 223 -3.26 -7.26 -12.77
CA ALA A 223 -2.14 -7.50 -11.87
C ALA A 223 -0.84 -6.97 -12.47
N SER A 224 -0.44 -5.77 -12.06
CA SER A 224 0.75 -5.05 -12.54
C SER A 224 2.06 -5.73 -12.08
N GLY A 225 3.18 -5.42 -12.73
CA GLY A 225 4.49 -5.92 -12.35
C GLY A 225 4.74 -7.40 -12.65
N GLY A 226 3.90 -8.04 -13.48
CA GLY A 226 4.10 -9.40 -13.99
C GLY A 226 3.94 -10.51 -12.94
N ARG A 227 3.22 -10.27 -11.85
CA ARG A 227 2.89 -11.22 -10.79
C ARG A 227 1.43 -11.13 -10.43
N ASP A 228 0.90 -12.19 -9.81
CA ASP A 228 -0.45 -12.16 -9.24
C ASP A 228 -0.44 -11.68 -7.80
N TYR A 229 -1.61 -11.25 -7.32
CA TYR A 229 -1.77 -10.66 -6.00
C TYR A 229 -3.10 -11.04 -5.38
N HIS A 230 -3.12 -11.05 -4.05
CA HIS A 230 -4.33 -11.02 -3.26
C HIS A 230 -4.25 -9.92 -2.20
N PHE A 231 -5.38 -9.59 -1.61
CA PHE A 231 -5.47 -8.62 -0.52
C PHE A 231 -5.86 -9.33 0.76
N TYR A 232 -5.31 -8.86 1.88
CA TYR A 232 -5.88 -9.11 3.19
C TYR A 232 -6.57 -7.84 3.65
N ILE A 233 -7.85 -7.93 3.98
CA ILE A 233 -8.68 -6.80 4.40
C ILE A 233 -9.30 -7.14 5.74
N THR A 234 -9.33 -6.19 6.67
CA THR A 234 -10.06 -6.30 7.93
C THR A 234 -10.66 -4.95 8.30
N ASP A 235 -11.67 -4.96 9.17
CA ASP A 235 -12.31 -3.76 9.65
C ASP A 235 -12.36 -3.69 11.18
N ALA A 236 -13.00 -2.66 11.72
CA ALA A 236 -13.11 -2.42 13.15
C ALA A 236 -13.89 -3.52 13.91
N SER A 237 -14.65 -4.37 13.21
CA SER A 237 -15.32 -5.53 13.82
C SER A 237 -14.41 -6.77 13.90
N GLY A 238 -13.25 -6.74 13.23
CA GLY A 238 -12.34 -7.88 13.09
C GLY A 238 -12.74 -8.85 11.98
N ASP A 239 -13.67 -8.48 11.07
CA ASP A 239 -13.98 -9.28 9.86
C ASP A 239 -12.78 -9.30 8.93
N GLY A 240 -11.92 -10.31 9.07
CA GLY A 240 -10.70 -10.52 8.29
C GLY A 240 -10.96 -11.43 7.08
N ARG A 241 -10.60 -10.99 5.87
CA ARG A 241 -10.77 -11.75 4.63
C ARG A 241 -9.56 -11.66 3.72
N VAL A 242 -9.26 -12.78 3.07
CA VAL A 242 -8.42 -12.82 1.87
C VAL A 242 -9.31 -12.59 0.66
N VAL A 243 -8.97 -11.61 -0.16
CA VAL A 243 -9.64 -11.30 -1.43
C VAL A 243 -8.67 -11.62 -2.56
N GLU A 244 -9.00 -12.61 -3.37
CA GLU A 244 -8.13 -13.16 -4.41
C GLU A 244 -8.89 -13.47 -5.70
N TYR A 245 -8.16 -13.72 -6.78
CA TYR A 245 -8.73 -14.00 -8.09
C TYR A 245 -8.46 -15.46 -8.45
N ASP A 246 -9.51 -16.26 -8.67
CA ASP A 246 -9.40 -17.69 -8.84
C ASP A 246 -8.49 -18.06 -10.03
N CYS A 247 -7.33 -18.67 -9.74
CA CYS A 247 -6.34 -19.01 -10.77
C CYS A 247 -6.71 -20.26 -11.58
N ASP A 248 -7.69 -21.04 -11.18
CA ASP A 248 -8.18 -22.21 -11.93
C ASP A 248 -9.31 -21.86 -12.90
N ASP A 249 -9.94 -20.70 -12.74
CA ASP A 249 -10.94 -20.17 -13.68
C ASP A 249 -10.27 -19.18 -14.65
N PRO A 250 -10.35 -19.39 -15.98
CA PRO A 250 -9.82 -18.44 -16.97
C PRO A 250 -10.41 -17.02 -16.86
N ALA A 251 -11.63 -16.86 -16.34
CA ALA A 251 -12.26 -15.57 -16.11
C ALA A 251 -11.73 -14.86 -14.84
N ARG A 252 -10.94 -15.57 -14.02
CA ARG A 252 -10.35 -15.03 -12.79
C ARG A 252 -11.39 -14.33 -11.88
N PRO A 253 -12.53 -14.96 -11.53
CA PRO A 253 -13.51 -14.30 -10.68
C PRO A 253 -12.91 -13.95 -9.30
N LEU A 254 -13.32 -12.80 -8.77
CA LEU A 254 -12.96 -12.40 -7.41
C LEU A 254 -13.66 -13.31 -6.41
N VAL A 255 -12.87 -13.91 -5.51
CA VAL A 255 -13.32 -14.73 -4.36
C VAL A 255 -12.85 -14.07 -3.07
N ASP A 256 -13.72 -14.01 -2.08
CA ASP A 256 -13.41 -13.56 -0.73
C ASP A 256 -13.57 -14.71 0.27
N THR A 257 -12.50 -14.98 1.00
CA THR A 257 -12.44 -16.08 1.97
C THR A 257 -12.21 -15.52 3.38
N PRO A 258 -13.10 -15.76 4.36
CA PRO A 258 -12.82 -15.42 5.75
C PRO A 258 -11.55 -16.12 6.23
N ALA A 259 -10.60 -15.37 6.76
CA ALA A 259 -9.31 -15.89 7.16
C ALA A 259 -8.70 -15.07 8.31
N ALA A 260 -8.07 -15.75 9.27
CA ALA A 260 -7.33 -15.09 10.35
C ALA A 260 -5.98 -14.54 9.88
N ALA A 261 -5.40 -15.08 8.81
CA ALA A 261 -4.10 -14.68 8.28
C ALA A 261 -4.02 -14.93 6.77
N ALA A 262 -3.07 -14.27 6.11
CA ALA A 262 -2.65 -14.50 4.74
C ALA A 262 -1.12 -14.40 4.61
N THR A 263 -0.57 -15.19 3.70
CA THR A 263 0.83 -15.11 3.25
C THR A 263 0.89 -15.32 1.73
N ASN A 264 1.99 -15.76 1.17
CA ASN A 264 2.18 -15.80 -0.28
C ASN A 264 1.69 -17.11 -0.93
N PHE A 265 0.45 -17.53 -0.62
CA PHE A 265 -0.24 -18.64 -1.30
C PHE A 265 -1.75 -18.41 -1.30
N TYR A 266 -2.47 -19.07 -2.22
CA TYR A 266 -3.93 -18.94 -2.33
C TYR A 266 -4.65 -19.50 -1.13
N ALA A 267 -5.48 -18.70 -0.47
CA ALA A 267 -6.38 -19.17 0.59
C ALA A 267 -7.45 -20.13 0.02
N LEU A 268 -7.86 -19.89 -1.23
CA LEU A 268 -8.78 -20.77 -1.95
C LEU A 268 -8.22 -22.18 -2.19
N TYR A 269 -6.89 -22.31 -2.29
CA TYR A 269 -6.19 -23.57 -2.58
C TYR A 269 -5.06 -23.84 -1.59
N PRO A 270 -5.35 -23.99 -0.29
CA PRO A 270 -4.30 -24.06 0.73
C PRO A 270 -3.37 -25.27 0.61
N ASP A 271 -3.84 -26.36 0.01
CA ASP A 271 -3.04 -27.58 -0.21
C ASP A 271 -2.12 -27.50 -1.45
N ARG A 272 -2.22 -26.44 -2.26
CA ARG A 272 -1.52 -26.27 -3.54
C ARG A 272 -0.40 -25.24 -3.50
N VAL A 273 0.13 -24.92 -2.31
CA VAL A 273 1.17 -23.89 -2.12
C VAL A 273 2.38 -24.13 -3.03
N LYS A 274 2.99 -25.32 -2.95
CA LYS A 274 4.21 -25.64 -3.72
C LYS A 274 3.93 -25.98 -5.19
N PRO A 275 2.95 -26.81 -5.53
CA PRO A 275 2.67 -27.17 -6.92
C PRO A 275 2.33 -25.97 -7.82
N ASN A 276 1.80 -24.89 -7.26
CA ASN A 276 1.35 -23.72 -8.01
C ASN A 276 2.38 -22.58 -8.04
N GLN A 277 3.49 -22.71 -7.33
CA GLN A 277 4.55 -21.70 -7.33
C GLN A 277 5.50 -21.91 -8.52
N ARG A 278 5.72 -20.87 -9.32
CA ARG A 278 6.57 -20.94 -10.53
C ARG A 278 8.01 -21.32 -10.23
N ASN A 279 8.58 -20.85 -9.13
CA ASN A 279 9.99 -21.05 -8.77
C ASN A 279 10.20 -21.98 -7.57
N GLY A 280 9.17 -22.54 -6.99
CA GLY A 280 9.23 -23.48 -5.86
C GLY A 280 9.73 -22.90 -4.53
N ILE A 281 10.11 -21.62 -4.49
CA ILE A 281 10.59 -20.91 -3.29
C ILE A 281 9.79 -19.62 -3.16
N TYR A 282 9.03 -19.49 -2.06
CA TYR A 282 8.19 -18.32 -1.92
C TYR A 282 8.02 -17.92 -0.46
N GLY A 283 9.10 -17.37 0.10
CA GLY A 283 9.12 -16.75 1.42
C GLY A 283 8.63 -17.63 2.55
N HIS A 284 8.76 -18.95 2.43
CA HIS A 284 8.24 -19.91 3.41
C HIS A 284 6.77 -19.58 3.80
N GLY A 285 5.93 -19.27 2.81
CA GLY A 285 4.57 -18.78 3.02
C GLY A 285 3.75 -19.66 3.95
N ARG A 286 3.82 -20.99 3.80
CA ARG A 286 3.09 -21.92 4.66
C ARG A 286 3.60 -21.93 6.08
N GLU A 287 4.91 -21.96 6.27
CA GLU A 287 5.55 -21.94 7.59
C GLU A 287 5.25 -20.66 8.35
N ARG A 288 5.25 -19.51 7.67
CA ARG A 288 4.85 -18.21 8.28
C ARG A 288 3.38 -18.21 8.67
N TYR A 289 2.50 -18.69 7.78
CA TYR A 289 1.08 -18.81 8.05
C TYR A 289 0.79 -19.67 9.29
N ASP A 290 1.34 -20.89 9.32
CA ASP A 290 1.17 -21.82 10.44
C ASP A 290 1.75 -21.26 11.75
N THR A 291 2.85 -20.49 11.68
CA THR A 291 3.46 -19.83 12.85
C THR A 291 2.53 -18.76 13.41
N VAL A 292 1.96 -17.90 12.56
CA VAL A 292 0.99 -16.89 12.99
C VAL A 292 -0.20 -17.56 13.66
N LEU A 293 -0.84 -18.53 13.01
CA LEU A 293 -2.00 -19.22 13.58
C LEU A 293 -1.69 -19.89 14.93
N LYS A 294 -0.50 -20.48 15.08
CA LYS A 294 -0.05 -21.09 16.33
C LYS A 294 0.05 -20.04 17.46
N ILE A 295 0.66 -18.88 17.19
CA ILE A 295 0.79 -17.80 18.18
C ILE A 295 -0.59 -17.29 18.58
N LEU A 296 -1.47 -17.00 17.61
CA LEU A 296 -2.82 -16.55 17.89
C LEU A 296 -3.62 -17.56 18.73
N ALA A 297 -3.49 -18.85 18.43
CA ALA A 297 -4.17 -19.90 19.18
C ALA A 297 -3.62 -20.07 20.62
N GLN A 298 -2.31 -19.90 20.80
CA GLN A 298 -1.66 -19.98 22.12
C GLN A 298 -2.01 -18.81 23.04
N GLN A 299 -2.26 -17.64 22.48
CA GLN A 299 -2.52 -16.40 23.22
C GLN A 299 -3.99 -15.97 23.15
N LYS A 300 -4.91 -16.83 22.69
CA LYS A 300 -6.32 -16.45 22.44
C LYS A 300 -7.05 -15.84 23.64
N ASP A 301 -6.64 -16.18 24.85
CA ASP A 301 -7.26 -15.69 26.10
C ASP A 301 -6.63 -14.37 26.60
N VAL A 302 -5.56 -13.88 25.95
CA VAL A 302 -4.81 -12.68 26.31
C VAL A 302 -4.40 -11.86 25.09
N LEU A 303 -5.17 -11.95 24.01
CA LEU A 303 -4.88 -11.22 22.76
C LEU A 303 -4.76 -9.71 23.04
N SER A 304 -3.67 -9.12 22.56
CA SER A 304 -3.30 -7.73 22.78
C SER A 304 -2.39 -7.24 21.64
N PRO A 305 -2.07 -5.95 21.56
CA PRO A 305 -1.07 -5.45 20.61
C PRO A 305 0.29 -6.15 20.73
N LEU A 306 0.66 -6.62 21.92
CA LEU A 306 1.90 -7.40 22.11
C LEU A 306 1.85 -8.73 21.35
N THR A 307 0.69 -9.40 21.30
CA THR A 307 0.50 -10.60 20.48
C THR A 307 0.76 -10.35 19.02
N VAL A 308 0.32 -9.19 18.49
CA VAL A 308 0.59 -8.79 17.11
C VAL A 308 2.09 -8.66 16.85
N TRP A 309 2.82 -7.98 17.75
CA TRP A 309 4.27 -7.81 17.62
C TRP A 309 5.05 -9.11 17.78
N ASP A 310 4.63 -10.01 18.66
CA ASP A 310 5.21 -11.36 18.81
C ASP A 310 5.08 -12.16 17.52
N ALA A 311 3.89 -12.13 16.89
CA ALA A 311 3.65 -12.79 15.62
C ALA A 311 4.47 -12.15 14.49
N LEU A 312 4.50 -10.82 14.38
CA LEU A 312 5.27 -10.10 13.36
C LEU A 312 6.77 -10.43 13.45
N ARG A 313 7.34 -10.43 14.66
CA ARG A 313 8.74 -10.79 14.89
C ARG A 313 9.04 -12.25 14.53
N ALA A 314 8.14 -13.17 14.89
CA ALA A 314 8.32 -14.59 14.66
C ALA A 314 8.32 -14.98 13.17
N VAL A 315 7.66 -14.17 12.31
CA VAL A 315 7.55 -14.42 10.86
C VAL A 315 8.30 -13.39 10.03
N ALA A 316 9.09 -12.51 10.64
CA ALA A 316 9.95 -11.58 9.93
C ALA A 316 11.02 -12.33 9.13
N GLN A 317 11.26 -11.90 7.91
CA GLN A 317 12.19 -12.54 6.97
C GLN A 317 13.56 -11.85 6.99
N GLU A 318 14.60 -12.67 7.06
CA GLU A 318 15.98 -12.21 6.83
C GLU A 318 16.27 -12.06 5.32
N PRO A 319 17.28 -11.26 4.93
CA PRO A 319 17.67 -11.13 3.53
C PRO A 319 18.08 -12.46 2.91
N ASP A 320 17.44 -12.83 1.80
CA ASP A 320 17.85 -13.94 0.94
C ASP A 320 17.74 -13.51 -0.54
N SER A 321 18.88 -13.49 -1.25
CA SER A 321 18.93 -13.08 -2.64
C SER A 321 18.18 -14.02 -3.60
N LYS A 322 17.88 -15.25 -3.17
CA LYS A 322 17.16 -16.26 -3.97
C LYS A 322 15.65 -16.18 -3.81
N ASP A 323 15.16 -15.56 -2.72
CA ASP A 323 13.75 -15.43 -2.41
C ASP A 323 13.30 -13.99 -2.54
N ILE A 324 12.41 -13.72 -3.48
CA ILE A 324 11.88 -12.36 -3.72
C ILE A 324 11.03 -11.84 -2.56
N THR A 325 10.49 -12.75 -1.73
CA THR A 325 9.66 -12.42 -0.57
C THR A 325 10.44 -12.41 0.74
N SER A 326 11.77 -12.47 0.67
CA SER A 326 12.67 -12.34 1.83
C SER A 326 12.79 -10.88 2.28
N ASN A 327 13.46 -10.67 3.42
CA ASN A 327 13.88 -9.37 3.90
C ASN A 327 12.73 -8.41 4.25
N THR A 328 12.22 -8.55 5.46
CA THR A 328 11.15 -7.67 5.98
C THR A 328 11.59 -6.21 5.97
N GLN A 329 10.93 -5.40 5.14
CA GLN A 329 11.21 -3.97 4.97
C GLN A 329 10.50 -3.12 6.04
N TRP A 330 9.27 -3.48 6.40
CA TRP A 330 8.58 -2.93 7.57
C TRP A 330 7.60 -3.92 8.17
N SER A 331 7.35 -3.73 9.46
CA SER A 331 6.31 -4.41 10.22
C SER A 331 5.38 -3.36 10.78
N ILE A 332 4.07 -3.56 10.63
CA ILE A 332 3.05 -2.60 11.08
C ILE A 332 1.99 -3.32 11.90
N CYS A 333 1.54 -2.65 12.96
CA CYS A 333 0.29 -2.94 13.65
C CYS A 333 -0.67 -1.77 13.41
N PHE A 334 -1.77 -2.00 12.67
CA PHE A 334 -2.86 -1.05 12.53
C PHE A 334 -3.88 -1.27 13.62
N HIS A 335 -4.23 -0.23 14.38
CA HIS A 335 -5.18 -0.24 15.47
C HIS A 335 -6.47 0.46 15.06
N SER A 336 -7.56 -0.29 14.87
CA SER A 336 -8.83 0.26 14.39
C SER A 336 -9.51 1.21 15.38
N SER A 337 -9.35 0.99 16.69
CA SER A 337 -9.99 1.83 17.73
C SER A 337 -9.31 3.17 17.95
N THR A 338 -7.98 3.20 17.89
CA THR A 338 -7.18 4.42 18.08
C THR A 338 -6.86 5.12 16.76
N LEU A 339 -7.22 4.51 15.62
CA LEU A 339 -6.90 4.97 14.29
C LEU A 339 -5.41 5.30 14.14
N SER A 340 -4.57 4.36 14.58
CA SER A 340 -3.11 4.51 14.55
C SER A 340 -2.43 3.32 13.89
N ALA A 341 -1.24 3.59 13.37
CA ALA A 341 -0.32 2.60 12.80
C ALA A 341 1.01 2.66 13.55
N ASP A 342 1.37 1.57 14.21
CA ASP A 342 2.67 1.40 14.84
C ASP A 342 3.59 0.68 13.88
N VAL A 343 4.76 1.24 13.55
CA VAL A 343 5.67 0.70 12.55
C VAL A 343 7.10 0.55 13.05
N ALA A 344 7.70 -0.60 12.76
CA ALA A 344 9.13 -0.86 12.84
C ALA A 344 9.70 -1.04 11.43
N LEU A 345 10.74 -0.28 11.09
CA LEU A 345 11.40 -0.39 9.79
C LEU A 345 12.53 -1.41 9.85
N ARG A 346 12.61 -2.31 8.85
CA ARG A 346 13.73 -3.23 8.63
C ARG A 346 14.20 -3.97 9.89
N ARG A 347 13.22 -4.49 10.67
CA ARG A 347 13.45 -5.23 11.92
C ARG A 347 14.15 -4.44 13.04
N HIS A 348 14.12 -3.09 12.99
CA HIS A 348 14.55 -2.24 14.11
C HIS A 348 13.48 -2.22 15.21
N TRP A 349 13.33 -3.34 15.90
CA TRP A 349 12.28 -3.57 16.90
C TRP A 349 12.33 -2.66 18.12
N ASP A 350 13.50 -2.05 18.39
CA ASP A 350 13.69 -1.09 19.47
C ASP A 350 13.25 0.34 19.08
N ASN A 351 12.87 0.54 17.81
CA ASN A 351 12.47 1.82 17.26
C ASN A 351 11.10 1.69 16.57
N ILE A 352 10.03 1.66 17.37
CA ILE A 352 8.65 1.64 16.87
C ILE A 352 8.10 3.06 16.88
N PHE A 353 7.51 3.48 15.76
CA PHE A 353 6.91 4.80 15.59
C PHE A 353 5.39 4.66 15.44
N CYS A 354 4.64 5.43 16.22
CA CYS A 354 3.18 5.50 16.12
C CYS A 354 2.75 6.68 15.24
N PHE A 355 1.92 6.41 14.26
CA PHE A 355 1.32 7.40 13.36
C PHE A 355 -0.19 7.44 13.56
N ARG A 356 -0.70 8.52 14.16
CA ARG A 356 -2.12 8.68 14.43
C ARG A 356 -2.81 9.43 13.30
N LEU A 357 -3.90 8.87 12.81
CA LEU A 357 -4.68 9.48 11.74
C LEU A 357 -5.40 10.76 12.20
N THR A 358 -5.84 10.78 13.46
CA THR A 358 -6.58 11.93 14.03
C THR A 358 -5.73 13.16 14.24
N GLU A 359 -4.45 13.00 14.52
CA GLU A 359 -3.53 14.08 14.90
C GLU A 359 -2.54 14.44 13.79
N ASN A 360 -2.40 13.58 12.75
CA ASN A 360 -1.35 13.68 11.74
C ASN A 360 0.05 13.85 12.36
N THR A 361 0.32 13.18 13.48
CA THR A 361 1.57 13.28 14.22
C THR A 361 2.31 11.95 14.25
N ALA A 362 3.63 12.02 14.32
CA ALA A 362 4.48 10.86 14.55
C ALA A 362 5.01 10.92 15.99
N THR A 363 4.94 9.81 16.72
CA THR A 363 5.50 9.69 18.07
C THR A 363 6.34 8.42 18.13
N ALA A 364 7.56 8.52 18.64
CA ALA A 364 8.35 7.33 18.97
C ALA A 364 7.72 6.63 20.17
N LEU A 365 7.54 5.33 20.07
CA LEU A 365 7.13 4.48 21.19
C LEU A 365 8.42 4.03 21.92
N SER A 366 8.54 4.41 23.18
CA SER A 366 9.68 4.05 24.03
C SER A 366 9.57 2.63 24.56
#